data_a56c37d0146eb5ccfdc2c7d9b5246a5e
#
_entry.id   a56c37d0146eb5ccfdc2c7d9b5246a5e
#
_cell.length_a   1.000
_cell.length_b   1.000
_cell.length_c   1.000
_cell.angle_alpha   90.00
_cell.angle_beta   90.00
_cell.angle_gamma   90.00
#
_symmetry.space_group_name_H-M   'P 1'
#
loop_
_entity.id
_entity.type
_entity.pdbx_description
1 polymer ?
#
loop_
_entity_poly.entity_id
_entity_poly.type
_entity_poly.pdbx_seq_one_letter_code
_entity_poly.pdbx_strand_id
1 'polypeptide(L)'
;MNYRIFAPMMIAIALLGLFWGLAEYFGPRLLNIPSGSNDSSGSQGTANMNVTLLIDFGNGTKLWFNDTKVARTENFYTVTYNDVRGDLEAVWNGYPINAHLVYKIMGYGCGSTSPGCNGYWSLWVWNASIGCWSYSEVGADLVSVQGVTMVAWYFADNDPHSFPGNCS
;
A
#
# COMPACT_ATOMS: atom_id res chain seq x y z
N MET A 1 51.61 -0.71 25.60
CA MET A 1 50.81 0.27 24.84
C MET A 1 49.89 -0.52 23.92
N ASN A 2 48.56 -0.51 24.17
CA ASN A 2 47.62 -1.43 23.52
C ASN A 2 47.20 -0.90 22.14
N TYR A 3 47.84 -1.37 21.09
CA TYR A 3 47.55 -1.03 19.68
C TYR A 3 46.14 -1.49 19.21
N ARG A 4 45.43 -2.30 20.00
CA ARG A 4 44.12 -2.86 19.63
C ARG A 4 42.96 -1.86 19.58
N ILE A 5 43.11 -0.69 20.21
CA ILE A 5 42.06 0.33 20.30
C ILE A 5 42.19 1.37 19.20
N PHE A 6 43.40 1.59 18.65
CA PHE A 6 43.64 2.63 17.65
C PHE A 6 43.27 2.22 16.21
N ALA A 7 43.31 0.93 15.86
CA ALA A 7 43.00 0.46 14.52
C ALA A 7 41.56 0.78 14.08
N PRO A 8 40.50 0.51 14.88
CA PRO A 8 39.13 0.81 14.45
C PRO A 8 38.84 2.32 14.38
N MET A 9 39.51 3.14 15.20
CA MET A 9 39.33 4.58 15.17
C MET A 9 39.92 5.23 13.92
N MET A 10 41.07 4.73 13.44
CA MET A 10 41.69 5.22 12.21
C MET A 10 40.89 4.84 10.95
N ILE A 11 40.26 3.67 10.94
CA ILE A 11 39.37 3.24 9.84
C ILE A 11 38.12 4.12 9.77
N ALA A 12 37.54 4.46 10.92
CA ALA A 12 36.36 5.33 10.97
C ALA A 12 36.63 6.75 10.44
N ILE A 13 37.82 7.32 10.77
CA ILE A 13 38.22 8.64 10.28
C ILE A 13 38.48 8.61 8.78
N ALA A 14 39.09 7.54 8.26
CA ALA A 14 39.35 7.38 6.81
C ALA A 14 38.02 7.27 6.02
N LEU A 15 37.03 6.56 6.53
CA LEU A 15 35.72 6.43 5.89
C LEU A 15 34.93 7.74 5.89
N LEU A 16 35.01 8.53 6.97
CA LEU A 16 34.39 9.85 7.03
C LEU A 16 35.03 10.83 6.04
N GLY A 17 36.35 10.79 5.89
CA GLY A 17 37.07 11.64 4.93
C GLY A 17 36.71 11.30 3.47
N LEU A 18 36.57 10.02 3.15
CA LEU A 18 36.13 9.56 1.82
C LEU A 18 34.70 10.02 1.51
N PHE A 19 33.79 9.97 2.49
CA PHE A 19 32.39 10.39 2.30
C PHE A 19 32.29 11.90 2.06
N TRP A 20 33.09 12.71 2.77
CA TRP A 20 33.14 14.16 2.56
C TRP A 20 33.73 14.54 1.20
N GLY A 21 34.80 13.88 0.79
CA GLY A 21 35.44 14.13 -0.50
C GLY A 21 34.54 13.79 -1.70
N LEU A 22 33.72 12.74 -1.58
CA LEU A 22 32.72 12.40 -2.61
C LEU A 22 31.58 13.41 -2.69
N ALA A 23 31.15 13.95 -1.57
CA ALA A 23 30.10 14.99 -1.53
C ALA A 23 30.54 16.29 -2.23
N GLU A 24 31.82 16.68 -2.08
CA GLU A 24 32.35 17.85 -2.79
C GLU A 24 32.60 17.61 -4.27
N TYR A 25 32.95 16.38 -4.65
CA TYR A 25 33.19 16.03 -6.04
C TYR A 25 31.92 15.95 -6.90
N PHE A 26 30.81 15.47 -6.30
CA PHE A 26 29.53 15.31 -7.00
C PHE A 26 28.54 16.47 -6.74
N GLY A 27 28.69 17.19 -5.64
CA GLY A 27 27.72 18.22 -5.22
C GLY A 27 27.56 19.40 -6.20
N PRO A 28 28.63 19.99 -6.75
CA PRO A 28 28.49 21.18 -7.61
C PRO A 28 28.04 20.90 -9.03
N ARG A 29 28.16 19.64 -9.50
CA ARG A 29 27.87 19.32 -10.91
C ARG A 29 26.40 19.03 -11.19
N LEU A 30 25.60 18.79 -10.16
CA LEU A 30 24.15 18.54 -10.32
C LEU A 30 23.31 19.81 -10.37
N LEU A 31 23.91 21.00 -10.12
CA LEU A 31 23.17 22.26 -10.07
C LEU A 31 23.36 23.16 -11.30
N ASN A 32 24.14 22.77 -12.32
CA ASN A 32 24.24 23.48 -13.58
C ASN A 32 23.23 22.93 -14.59
N ILE A 33 21.94 23.07 -14.28
CA ILE A 33 20.88 23.02 -15.29
C ILE A 33 20.88 24.41 -15.96
N PRO A 34 21.13 24.53 -17.28
CA PRO A 34 21.00 25.81 -17.96
C PRO A 34 19.55 26.31 -17.81
N SER A 35 19.40 27.51 -17.23
CA SER A 35 18.13 28.23 -17.21
C SER A 35 17.73 28.58 -18.63
N GLY A 36 17.19 27.63 -19.36
CA GLY A 36 16.43 27.85 -20.58
C GLY A 36 15.01 28.18 -20.14
N SER A 37 14.69 29.47 -20.17
CA SER A 37 13.34 29.94 -20.09
C SER A 37 12.55 29.40 -21.28
N ASN A 38 11.77 28.37 -21.06
CA ASN A 38 10.58 28.05 -21.82
C ASN A 38 9.53 27.59 -20.82
N ASP A 39 8.61 28.50 -20.55
CA ASP A 39 7.36 28.24 -19.89
C ASP A 39 6.60 27.14 -20.62
N SER A 40 6.76 25.95 -20.14
CA SER A 40 5.85 24.83 -20.31
C SER A 40 5.99 23.98 -19.05
N SER A 41 5.65 24.56 -17.91
CA SER A 41 5.32 23.84 -16.69
C SER A 41 4.07 23.03 -16.99
N GLY A 42 4.22 21.96 -17.76
CA GLY A 42 3.38 20.79 -17.64
C GLY A 42 3.63 20.22 -16.26
N SER A 43 3.04 20.81 -15.22
CA SER A 43 2.68 20.10 -14.02
C SER A 43 1.95 18.86 -14.55
N GLN A 44 2.62 17.72 -14.59
CA GLN A 44 1.94 16.44 -14.57
C GLN A 44 1.24 16.42 -13.22
N GLY A 45 0.14 17.15 -13.14
CA GLY A 45 -0.80 17.02 -12.06
C GLY A 45 -1.11 15.53 -12.00
N THR A 46 -0.72 14.89 -10.93
CA THR A 46 -1.13 13.53 -10.64
C THR A 46 -2.64 13.56 -10.71
N ALA A 47 -3.18 13.12 -11.86
CA ALA A 47 -4.62 13.18 -12.10
C ALA A 47 -5.25 12.32 -11.02
N ASN A 48 -5.94 12.96 -10.08
CA ASN A 48 -6.63 12.26 -9.00
C ASN A 48 -7.83 11.52 -9.60
N MET A 49 -8.11 10.38 -9.03
CA MET A 49 -9.30 9.59 -9.29
C MET A 49 -10.17 9.56 -8.04
N ASN A 50 -11.47 9.40 -8.22
CA ASN A 50 -12.36 9.08 -7.12
C ASN A 50 -12.58 7.57 -7.09
N VAL A 51 -12.44 6.98 -5.91
CA VAL A 51 -12.69 5.57 -5.68
C VAL A 51 -13.64 5.39 -4.52
N THR A 52 -14.29 4.23 -4.45
CA THR A 52 -15.17 3.86 -3.35
C THR A 52 -14.67 2.59 -2.69
N LEU A 53 -14.58 2.60 -1.37
CA LEU A 53 -14.25 1.46 -0.56
C LEU A 53 -15.43 1.10 0.35
N LEU A 54 -15.83 -0.17 0.33
CA LEU A 54 -16.76 -0.76 1.29
C LEU A 54 -15.97 -1.65 2.26
N ILE A 55 -16.25 -1.53 3.55
CA ILE A 55 -15.83 -2.50 4.57
C ILE A 55 -17.09 -3.12 5.14
N ASP A 56 -17.32 -4.40 4.86
CA ASP A 56 -18.43 -5.19 5.37
C ASP A 56 -17.91 -6.20 6.40
N PHE A 57 -18.27 -6.01 7.66
CA PHE A 57 -17.78 -6.81 8.78
C PHE A 57 -18.44 -8.20 8.88
N GLY A 58 -19.34 -8.57 7.95
CA GLY A 58 -20.04 -9.85 7.95
C GLY A 58 -21.10 -10.00 9.05
N ASN A 59 -21.17 -9.07 9.98
CA ASN A 59 -22.12 -9.04 11.11
C ASN A 59 -23.30 -8.09 10.90
N GLY A 60 -23.47 -7.59 9.67
CA GLY A 60 -24.48 -6.59 9.32
C GLY A 60 -23.98 -5.14 9.37
N THR A 61 -22.79 -4.90 9.94
CA THR A 61 -22.17 -3.57 9.95
C THR A 61 -21.42 -3.33 8.65
N LYS A 62 -21.64 -2.17 8.03
CA LYS A 62 -20.98 -1.74 6.80
C LYS A 62 -20.49 -0.31 6.91
N LEU A 63 -19.28 -0.05 6.44
CA LEU A 63 -18.72 1.29 6.33
C LEU A 63 -18.40 1.59 4.87
N TRP A 64 -18.83 2.75 4.40
CA TRP A 64 -18.59 3.25 3.07
C TRP A 64 -17.68 4.46 3.10
N PHE A 65 -16.62 4.40 2.34
CA PHE A 65 -15.73 5.51 2.03
C PHE A 65 -15.97 5.88 0.57
N ASN A 66 -16.83 6.88 0.35
CA ASN A 66 -17.24 7.29 -0.98
C ASN A 66 -16.39 8.44 -1.47
N ASP A 67 -16.10 8.46 -2.78
CA ASP A 67 -15.41 9.55 -3.46
C ASP A 67 -14.04 9.90 -2.85
N THR A 68 -13.33 8.89 -2.30
CA THR A 68 -11.96 9.05 -1.82
C THR A 68 -11.06 9.46 -2.98
N LYS A 69 -10.41 10.62 -2.85
CA LYS A 69 -9.49 11.13 -3.86
C LYS A 69 -8.12 10.47 -3.70
N VAL A 70 -7.67 9.81 -4.74
CA VAL A 70 -6.42 9.05 -4.77
C VAL A 70 -5.60 9.37 -6.01
N ALA A 71 -4.28 9.23 -5.93
CA ALA A 71 -3.43 9.33 -7.10
C ALA A 71 -3.63 8.10 -8.01
N ARG A 72 -3.54 8.28 -9.33
CA ARG A 72 -3.70 7.17 -10.28
C ARG A 72 -2.71 6.02 -10.11
N THR A 73 -1.60 6.27 -9.45
CA THR A 73 -0.56 5.26 -9.19
C THR A 73 -0.80 4.42 -7.96
N GLU A 74 -1.85 4.69 -7.20
CA GLU A 74 -2.17 3.96 -5.98
C GLU A 74 -2.83 2.60 -6.26
N ASN A 75 -2.80 1.75 -5.25
CA ASN A 75 -3.49 0.47 -5.21
C ASN A 75 -4.47 0.44 -4.02
N PHE A 76 -5.36 -0.53 -4.01
CA PHE A 76 -6.39 -0.58 -2.98
C PHE A 76 -5.89 -0.99 -1.59
N TYR A 77 -4.69 -1.52 -1.43
CA TYR A 77 -4.08 -1.66 -0.11
C TYR A 77 -3.78 -0.29 0.50
N THR A 78 -3.13 0.60 -0.28
CA THR A 78 -2.82 1.97 0.16
C THR A 78 -4.09 2.77 0.42
N VAL A 79 -5.10 2.65 -0.46
CA VAL A 79 -6.40 3.30 -0.27
C VAL A 79 -7.04 2.85 1.04
N THR A 80 -7.11 1.54 1.28
CA THR A 80 -7.68 0.99 2.53
C THR A 80 -6.93 1.51 3.74
N TYR A 81 -5.59 1.44 3.72
CA TYR A 81 -4.76 1.90 4.84
C TYR A 81 -5.01 3.36 5.19
N ASN A 82 -5.14 4.23 4.18
CA ASN A 82 -5.39 5.65 4.37
C ASN A 82 -6.82 5.92 4.89
N ASP A 83 -7.83 5.27 4.31
CA ASP A 83 -9.24 5.45 4.69
C ASP A 83 -9.51 5.00 6.13
N VAL A 84 -8.89 3.90 6.57
CA VAL A 84 -8.99 3.45 7.97
C VAL A 84 -7.94 4.10 8.89
N ARG A 85 -7.21 5.10 8.41
CA ARG A 85 -6.21 5.88 9.17
C ARG A 85 -5.11 5.02 9.79
N GLY A 86 -4.67 3.99 9.07
CA GLY A 86 -3.64 3.06 9.50
C GLY A 86 -4.12 1.96 10.44
N ASP A 87 -5.40 1.90 10.80
CA ASP A 87 -5.95 0.81 11.63
C ASP A 87 -6.19 -0.45 10.77
N LEU A 88 -5.08 -1.01 10.28
CA LEU A 88 -5.00 -2.15 9.40
C LEU A 88 -3.84 -3.05 9.85
N GLU A 89 -4.15 -4.28 10.31
CA GLU A 89 -3.14 -5.30 10.60
C GLU A 89 -2.96 -6.20 9.37
N ALA A 90 -1.76 -6.20 8.80
CA ALA A 90 -1.43 -7.01 7.65
C ALA A 90 0.03 -7.50 7.72
N VAL A 91 0.32 -8.61 7.05
CA VAL A 91 1.67 -9.16 6.91
C VAL A 91 2.00 -9.31 5.44
N TRP A 92 3.20 -8.85 5.06
CA TRP A 92 3.69 -9.07 3.71
C TRP A 92 3.91 -10.55 3.44
N ASN A 93 3.22 -11.06 2.44
CA ASN A 93 3.41 -12.41 1.93
C ASN A 93 4.19 -12.33 0.62
N GLY A 94 5.46 -12.73 0.68
CA GLY A 94 6.37 -12.66 -0.46
C GLY A 94 6.01 -13.61 -1.60
N TYR A 95 7.02 -13.96 -2.41
CA TYR A 95 6.82 -14.88 -3.54
C TYR A 95 6.13 -16.20 -3.11
N PRO A 96 5.12 -16.69 -3.86
CA PRO A 96 4.63 -16.19 -5.16
C PRO A 96 3.57 -15.08 -5.10
N ILE A 97 3.02 -14.77 -3.95
CA ILE A 97 1.84 -13.90 -3.79
C ILE A 97 2.19 -12.43 -3.97
N ASN A 98 3.32 -11.97 -3.39
CA ASN A 98 3.80 -10.57 -3.45
C ASN A 98 2.73 -9.53 -3.09
N ALA A 99 1.97 -9.76 -2.03
CA ALA A 99 0.92 -8.87 -1.54
C ALA A 99 0.78 -8.99 -0.02
N HIS A 100 0.14 -8.00 0.61
CA HIS A 100 -0.21 -8.10 2.02
C HIS A 100 -1.39 -9.04 2.23
N LEU A 101 -1.27 -9.90 3.23
CA LEU A 101 -2.38 -10.65 3.79
C LEU A 101 -2.97 -9.84 4.95
N VAL A 102 -4.19 -9.39 4.79
CA VAL A 102 -4.90 -8.56 5.77
C VAL A 102 -5.55 -9.45 6.82
N TYR A 103 -5.26 -9.18 8.09
CA TYR A 103 -5.78 -9.93 9.24
C TYR A 103 -6.87 -9.17 9.97
N LYS A 104 -6.70 -7.84 10.17
CA LYS A 104 -7.70 -7.01 10.82
C LYS A 104 -7.86 -5.67 10.09
N ILE A 105 -9.08 -5.20 10.09
CA ILE A 105 -9.44 -3.84 9.65
C ILE A 105 -10.22 -3.20 10.79
N MET A 106 -9.78 -2.03 11.26
CA MET A 106 -10.39 -1.30 12.38
C MET A 106 -10.57 -2.17 13.63
N GLY A 107 -9.52 -2.91 13.98
CA GLY A 107 -9.51 -3.83 15.13
C GLY A 107 -10.34 -5.09 14.97
N TYR A 108 -11.13 -5.25 13.89
CA TYR A 108 -12.00 -6.40 13.63
C TYR A 108 -11.32 -7.43 12.74
N GLY A 109 -11.42 -8.69 13.10
CA GLY A 109 -10.83 -9.81 12.35
C GLY A 109 -9.97 -10.71 13.21
N CYS A 110 -9.42 -11.75 12.58
CA CYS A 110 -8.54 -12.73 13.23
C CYS A 110 -7.11 -12.29 13.10
N GLY A 111 -6.46 -11.89 14.21
CA GLY A 111 -5.02 -11.63 14.18
C GLY A 111 -4.23 -12.85 13.73
N SER A 112 -3.03 -12.65 13.18
CA SER A 112 -2.15 -13.71 12.69
C SER A 112 -1.84 -14.82 13.71
N THR A 113 -2.06 -14.55 14.99
CA THR A 113 -1.79 -15.46 16.13
C THR A 113 -3.02 -15.77 16.97
N SER A 114 -4.24 -15.49 16.49
CA SER A 114 -5.48 -15.71 17.26
C SER A 114 -5.96 -17.15 17.13
N PRO A 115 -5.68 -18.05 18.09
CA PRO A 115 -6.15 -19.43 18.01
C PRO A 115 -7.69 -19.48 18.11
N GLY A 116 -8.31 -20.27 17.25
CA GLY A 116 -9.77 -20.49 17.25
C GLY A 116 -10.59 -19.44 16.50
N CYS A 117 -9.98 -18.44 15.91
CA CYS A 117 -10.64 -17.53 14.99
C CYS A 117 -10.54 -18.09 13.56
N ASN A 118 -11.66 -18.34 12.90
CA ASN A 118 -11.72 -18.98 11.58
C ASN A 118 -12.10 -18.00 10.46
N GLY A 119 -12.34 -16.73 10.78
CA GLY A 119 -12.70 -15.74 9.79
C GLY A 119 -11.49 -15.11 9.10
N TYR A 120 -11.71 -14.60 7.92
CA TYR A 120 -10.69 -13.87 7.15
C TYR A 120 -11.33 -12.79 6.29
N TRP A 121 -10.51 -11.79 5.95
CA TRP A 121 -10.90 -10.72 5.05
C TRP A 121 -10.70 -11.14 3.61
N SER A 122 -11.77 -11.07 2.81
CA SER A 122 -11.75 -11.28 1.37
C SER A 122 -11.93 -9.96 0.64
N LEU A 123 -11.22 -9.80 -0.48
CA LEU A 123 -11.31 -8.61 -1.33
C LEU A 123 -12.24 -8.87 -2.50
N TRP A 124 -13.14 -7.93 -2.78
CA TRP A 124 -14.11 -7.98 -3.86
C TRP A 124 -14.01 -6.74 -4.72
N VAL A 125 -14.15 -6.92 -6.01
CA VAL A 125 -14.09 -5.86 -7.02
C VAL A 125 -15.46 -5.70 -7.65
N TRP A 126 -15.97 -4.46 -7.73
CA TRP A 126 -17.22 -4.18 -8.40
C TRP A 126 -17.06 -4.26 -9.91
N ASN A 127 -17.81 -5.12 -10.55
CA ASN A 127 -17.91 -5.20 -11.99
C ASN A 127 -19.09 -4.35 -12.48
N ALA A 128 -18.79 -3.12 -12.93
CA ALA A 128 -19.82 -2.18 -13.36
C ALA A 128 -20.58 -2.64 -14.63
N SER A 129 -19.96 -3.51 -15.44
CA SER A 129 -20.58 -3.99 -16.70
C SER A 129 -21.75 -4.93 -16.45
N ILE A 130 -21.71 -5.69 -15.37
CA ILE A 130 -22.74 -6.69 -15.01
C ILE A 130 -23.43 -6.39 -13.68
N GLY A 131 -22.99 -5.34 -12.96
CA GLY A 131 -23.63 -4.85 -11.75
C GLY A 131 -23.53 -5.80 -10.56
N CYS A 132 -22.41 -6.48 -10.39
CA CYS A 132 -22.19 -7.41 -9.28
C CYS A 132 -20.73 -7.40 -8.79
N TRP A 133 -20.48 -8.06 -7.66
CA TRP A 133 -19.18 -8.18 -7.06
C TRP A 133 -18.46 -9.44 -7.55
N SER A 134 -17.21 -9.31 -7.94
CA SER A 134 -16.33 -10.42 -8.29
C SER A 134 -15.25 -10.60 -7.23
N TYR A 135 -15.00 -11.83 -6.82
CA TYR A 135 -13.91 -12.14 -5.90
C TYR A 135 -12.57 -11.77 -6.53
N SER A 136 -11.68 -11.16 -5.75
CA SER A 136 -10.33 -10.85 -6.21
C SER A 136 -9.40 -12.03 -5.98
N GLU A 137 -8.87 -12.59 -7.05
CA GLU A 137 -7.85 -13.65 -7.01
C GLU A 137 -6.47 -13.14 -6.56
N VAL A 138 -6.31 -11.81 -6.42
CA VAL A 138 -5.06 -11.15 -6.05
C VAL A 138 -5.25 -10.26 -4.83
N GLY A 139 -4.16 -10.01 -4.12
CA GLY A 139 -4.16 -9.09 -2.98
C GLY A 139 -4.39 -7.64 -3.40
N ALA A 140 -4.84 -6.82 -2.45
CA ALA A 140 -5.17 -5.41 -2.68
C ALA A 140 -4.00 -4.57 -3.22
N ASP A 141 -2.76 -4.98 -2.95
CA ASP A 141 -1.55 -4.36 -3.50
C ASP A 141 -1.48 -4.42 -5.03
N LEU A 142 -2.09 -5.46 -5.61
CA LEU A 142 -2.08 -5.72 -7.04
C LEU A 142 -3.34 -5.20 -7.75
N VAL A 143 -4.31 -4.68 -6.99
CA VAL A 143 -5.52 -4.07 -7.54
C VAL A 143 -5.30 -2.57 -7.69
N SER A 144 -5.04 -2.13 -8.92
CA SER A 144 -4.79 -0.72 -9.24
C SER A 144 -6.08 0.09 -9.33
N VAL A 145 -6.06 1.32 -8.80
CA VAL A 145 -7.18 2.27 -8.93
C VAL A 145 -7.47 2.67 -10.38
N GLN A 146 -6.53 2.49 -11.32
CA GLN A 146 -6.76 2.80 -12.73
C GLN A 146 -7.74 1.84 -13.41
N GLY A 147 -7.77 0.59 -12.97
CA GLY A 147 -8.63 -0.44 -13.56
C GLY A 147 -9.92 -0.68 -12.79
N VAL A 148 -9.96 -0.23 -11.53
CA VAL A 148 -11.05 -0.52 -10.59
C VAL A 148 -11.37 0.76 -9.83
N THR A 149 -12.64 1.13 -9.76
CA THR A 149 -13.09 2.33 -9.03
C THR A 149 -13.84 2.01 -7.74
N MET A 150 -14.20 0.74 -7.52
CA MET A 150 -14.91 0.34 -6.31
C MET A 150 -14.48 -1.06 -5.88
N VAL A 151 -14.14 -1.21 -4.59
CA VAL A 151 -13.83 -2.49 -3.97
C VAL A 151 -14.56 -2.65 -2.65
N ALA A 152 -14.69 -3.90 -2.19
CA ALA A 152 -15.19 -4.24 -0.88
C ALA A 152 -14.23 -5.20 -0.17
N TRP A 153 -13.98 -4.92 1.11
CA TRP A 153 -13.49 -5.91 2.05
C TRP A 153 -14.68 -6.55 2.74
N TYR A 154 -14.72 -7.88 2.74
CA TYR A 154 -15.74 -8.66 3.42
C TYR A 154 -15.12 -9.63 4.40
N PHE A 155 -15.54 -9.58 5.65
CA PHE A 155 -15.12 -10.54 6.66
C PHE A 155 -16.04 -11.75 6.64
N ALA A 156 -15.50 -12.89 6.23
CA ALA A 156 -16.22 -14.17 6.14
C ALA A 156 -15.78 -15.12 7.24
N ASP A 157 -16.73 -15.75 7.92
CA ASP A 157 -16.43 -16.71 8.99
C ASP A 157 -15.98 -18.07 8.45
N ASN A 158 -16.49 -18.55 7.31
CA ASN A 158 -16.23 -19.89 6.83
C ASN A 158 -16.10 -20.02 5.29
N ASP A 159 -16.59 -19.07 4.52
CA ASP A 159 -16.56 -19.12 3.05
C ASP A 159 -16.19 -17.76 2.47
N PRO A 160 -14.99 -17.65 1.84
CA PRO A 160 -14.55 -16.40 1.22
C PRO A 160 -15.47 -15.94 0.10
N HIS A 161 -16.20 -16.86 -0.51
CA HIS A 161 -17.01 -16.60 -1.69
C HIS A 161 -18.46 -16.25 -1.35
N SER A 162 -18.80 -16.12 -0.06
CA SER A 162 -20.17 -15.89 0.42
C SER A 162 -20.61 -14.42 0.40
N PHE A 163 -19.87 -13.51 -0.23
CA PHE A 163 -20.22 -12.08 -0.24
C PHE A 163 -21.58 -11.83 -0.87
N PRO A 164 -22.49 -11.08 -0.19
CA PRO A 164 -23.80 -10.76 -0.72
C PRO A 164 -23.72 -9.91 -2.00
N GLY A 165 -24.37 -10.36 -3.07
CA GLY A 165 -24.35 -9.68 -4.36
C GLY A 165 -23.16 -10.04 -5.25
N ASN A 166 -22.50 -11.18 -4.98
CA ASN A 166 -21.48 -11.73 -5.87
C ASN A 166 -22.05 -12.09 -7.24
N CYS A 167 -21.18 -12.11 -8.23
CA CYS A 167 -21.51 -12.64 -9.55
C CYS A 167 -21.64 -14.18 -9.46
N SER A 168 -22.82 -14.70 -9.60
CA SER A 168 -23.12 -16.14 -9.65
C SER A 168 -22.89 -16.71 -11.07
#